data_fffc52fa4ec5a1dc2149c193db39401c
#
_entry.id   fffc52fa4ec5a1dc2149c193db39401c
#
_cell.length_a   1.000
_cell.length_b   1.000
_cell.length_c   1.000
_cell.angle_alpha   90.00
_cell.angle_beta   90.00
_cell.angle_gamma   90.00
#
_symmetry.space_group_name_H-M   'P 1'
#
loop_
_entity.id
_entity.type
_entity.pdbx_description
1 polymer ?
#
loop_
_entity_poly.entity_id
_entity_poly.type
_entity_poly.pdbx_seq_one_letter_code
_entity_poly.pdbx_strand_id
1 'polypeptide(L)'
;MVSQSLPGGRLSFSHAEMVILEDVDADGGQRRAALKLLKFVNMTRWMPEYGSILTSYHLKTILLWCCEIYPQKSQWETILSSVQALLRLLIHTLTKRNLPHYFLASVNLYSRHYKTDNIIYRPLGLDVLCHEAEVMLADTVRYLMPDCEPQHDGTYEEMMAALKEFKENHKKDLKELKRMEDEHMYESVEIAEAVEAKS
;
A
#
# COMPACT_ATOMS: atom_id res chain seq x y z
N MET A 1 -35.26 -0.34 35.65
CA MET A 1 -34.74 0.06 34.33
C MET A 1 -33.33 -0.53 34.21
N VAL A 2 -33.18 -1.60 33.49
CA VAL A 2 -31.91 -2.30 33.29
C VAL A 2 -31.28 -1.71 32.06
N SER A 3 -30.20 -0.97 32.23
CA SER A 3 -29.36 -0.48 31.12
C SER A 3 -28.63 -1.67 30.50
N GLN A 4 -29.06 -2.10 29.35
CA GLN A 4 -28.31 -3.06 28.55
C GLN A 4 -27.15 -2.31 27.88
N SER A 5 -25.94 -2.52 28.39
CA SER A 5 -24.70 -2.18 27.71
C SER A 5 -24.60 -3.05 26.46
N LEU A 6 -24.63 -2.42 25.29
CA LEU A 6 -24.29 -3.06 24.02
C LEU A 6 -22.85 -3.57 24.06
N PRO A 7 -22.56 -4.79 23.64
CA PRO A 7 -21.18 -5.26 23.53
C PRO A 7 -20.48 -4.40 22.48
N GLY A 8 -19.35 -3.76 22.85
CA GLY A 8 -18.49 -2.99 21.96
C GLY A 8 -17.99 -3.86 20.81
N GLY A 9 -18.73 -3.90 19.73
CA GLY A 9 -18.33 -4.60 18.52
C GLY A 9 -17.16 -3.87 17.88
N ARG A 10 -16.03 -4.54 17.79
CA ARG A 10 -14.87 -4.12 17.00
C ARG A 10 -15.33 -3.80 15.58
N LEU A 11 -15.24 -2.56 15.13
CA LEU A 11 -15.45 -2.18 13.74
C LEU A 11 -14.23 -2.63 12.93
N SER A 12 -14.21 -3.91 12.55
CA SER A 12 -13.22 -4.43 11.61
C SER A 12 -13.71 -4.20 10.19
N PHE A 13 -13.03 -3.32 9.46
CA PHE A 13 -13.30 -3.08 8.04
C PHE A 13 -12.65 -4.12 7.11
N SER A 14 -11.92 -5.09 7.66
CA SER A 14 -11.18 -6.09 6.88
C SER A 14 -12.09 -6.90 5.95
N HIS A 15 -13.30 -7.23 6.37
CA HIS A 15 -14.26 -7.93 5.52
C HIS A 15 -14.77 -7.04 4.38
N ALA A 16 -15.12 -5.78 4.67
CA ALA A 16 -15.54 -4.84 3.65
C ALA A 16 -14.44 -4.57 2.62
N GLU A 17 -13.19 -4.40 3.07
CA GLU A 17 -12.04 -4.28 2.18
C GLU A 17 -11.84 -5.51 1.30
N MET A 18 -12.00 -6.71 1.87
CA MET A 18 -11.84 -7.97 1.13
C MET A 18 -12.88 -8.06 0.01
N VAL A 19 -14.14 -7.79 0.31
CA VAL A 19 -15.24 -7.81 -0.68
C VAL A 19 -14.98 -6.81 -1.81
N ILE A 20 -14.59 -5.56 -1.50
CA ILE A 20 -14.28 -4.55 -2.52
C ILE A 20 -13.10 -5.00 -3.38
N LEU A 21 -12.06 -5.56 -2.77
CA LEU A 21 -10.86 -5.98 -3.49
C LEU A 21 -11.05 -7.28 -4.30
N GLU A 22 -12.05 -8.11 -3.96
CA GLU A 22 -12.41 -9.29 -4.78
C GLU A 22 -12.94 -8.88 -6.15
N ASP A 23 -13.76 -7.86 -6.21
CA ASP A 23 -14.43 -7.42 -7.43
C ASP A 23 -13.72 -6.26 -8.15
N VAL A 24 -12.61 -5.75 -7.61
CA VAL A 24 -11.94 -4.53 -8.11
C VAL A 24 -11.51 -4.62 -9.58
N ASP A 25 -11.26 -5.82 -10.10
CA ASP A 25 -10.88 -6.10 -11.50
C ASP A 25 -11.98 -6.86 -12.28
N ALA A 26 -13.25 -6.80 -11.83
CA ALA A 26 -14.37 -7.44 -12.54
C ALA A 26 -14.53 -6.92 -13.98
N ASP A 27 -14.05 -5.72 -14.26
CA ASP A 27 -14.00 -5.12 -15.60
C ASP A 27 -12.81 -5.59 -16.46
N GLY A 28 -11.96 -6.47 -15.94
CA GLY A 28 -10.72 -6.95 -16.59
C GLY A 28 -9.54 -6.01 -16.44
N GLY A 29 -9.54 -5.10 -15.46
CA GLY A 29 -8.44 -4.20 -15.15
C GLY A 29 -7.25 -4.89 -14.47
N GLN A 30 -6.16 -4.13 -14.26
CA GLN A 30 -4.90 -4.61 -13.67
C GLN A 30 -4.64 -4.04 -12.26
N ARG A 31 -5.69 -3.62 -11.54
CA ARG A 31 -5.60 -2.95 -10.23
C ARG A 31 -4.92 -3.83 -9.18
N ARG A 32 -5.35 -5.10 -9.08
CA ARG A 32 -4.78 -6.07 -8.11
C ARG A 32 -3.34 -6.42 -8.45
N ALA A 33 -3.01 -6.53 -9.73
CA ALA A 33 -1.64 -6.78 -10.17
C ALA A 33 -0.73 -5.59 -9.83
N ALA A 34 -1.17 -4.36 -10.09
CA ALA A 34 -0.46 -3.14 -9.75
C ALA A 34 -0.25 -3.00 -8.22
N LEU A 35 -1.26 -3.28 -7.41
CA LEU A 35 -1.13 -3.29 -5.95
C LEU A 35 -0.10 -4.32 -5.48
N LYS A 36 -0.14 -5.55 -6.04
CA LYS A 36 0.85 -6.59 -5.71
C LYS A 36 2.27 -6.15 -6.05
N LEU A 37 2.45 -5.49 -7.19
CA LEU A 37 3.74 -4.98 -7.61
C LEU A 37 4.24 -3.88 -6.67
N LEU A 38 3.38 -2.92 -6.32
CA LEU A 38 3.75 -1.83 -5.42
C LEU A 38 4.08 -2.33 -4.01
N LYS A 39 3.33 -3.31 -3.48
CA LYS A 39 3.66 -4.00 -2.23
C LYS A 39 5.01 -4.69 -2.30
N PHE A 40 5.28 -5.36 -3.41
CA PHE A 40 6.55 -6.02 -3.64
C PHE A 40 7.72 -5.02 -3.60
N VAL A 41 7.62 -3.88 -4.29
CA VAL A 41 8.63 -2.81 -4.25
C VAL A 41 8.82 -2.30 -2.82
N ASN A 42 7.72 -2.03 -2.12
CA ASN A 42 7.80 -1.59 -0.73
C ASN A 42 8.56 -2.58 0.16
N MET A 43 8.27 -3.87 0.03
CA MET A 43 8.89 -4.92 0.85
C MET A 43 10.36 -5.18 0.52
N THR A 44 10.75 -5.05 -0.75
CA THR A 44 12.07 -5.47 -1.22
C THR A 44 13.07 -4.33 -1.40
N ARG A 45 12.59 -3.10 -1.53
CA ARG A 45 13.43 -1.92 -1.73
C ARG A 45 13.24 -0.88 -0.65
N TRP A 46 12.01 -0.38 -0.45
CA TRP A 46 11.78 0.76 0.44
C TRP A 46 11.89 0.38 1.92
N MET A 47 11.27 -0.71 2.33
CA MET A 47 11.27 -1.11 3.73
C MET A 47 12.64 -1.54 4.27
N PRO A 48 13.48 -2.29 3.54
CA PRO A 48 14.83 -2.61 4.00
C PRO A 48 15.74 -1.40 4.16
N GLU A 49 15.55 -0.38 3.33
CA GLU A 49 16.41 0.81 3.33
C GLU A 49 15.90 1.91 4.27
N TYR A 50 14.58 2.12 4.30
CA TYR A 50 13.98 3.27 5.00
C TYR A 50 13.14 2.87 6.22
N GLY A 51 12.95 1.58 6.48
CA GLY A 51 12.09 1.06 7.53
C GLY A 51 10.62 0.96 7.09
N SER A 52 9.77 0.46 7.99
CA SER A 52 8.34 0.22 7.72
C SER A 52 7.53 1.53 7.77
N ILE A 53 7.75 2.43 6.81
CA ILE A 53 7.01 3.70 6.68
C ILE A 53 5.63 3.47 6.08
N LEU A 54 5.54 2.61 5.05
CA LEU A 54 4.29 2.21 4.42
C LEU A 54 3.96 0.77 4.78
N THR A 55 2.76 0.56 5.27
CA THR A 55 2.22 -0.78 5.51
C THR A 55 1.40 -1.25 4.31
N SER A 56 1.10 -2.55 4.26
CA SER A 56 0.14 -3.11 3.30
C SER A 56 -1.21 -2.39 3.31
N TYR A 57 -1.62 -1.90 4.48
CA TYR A 57 -2.87 -1.17 4.65
C TYR A 57 -2.86 0.19 3.95
N HIS A 58 -1.76 0.96 4.07
CA HIS A 58 -1.60 2.21 3.32
C HIS A 58 -1.73 2.00 1.82
N LEU A 59 -1.07 0.98 1.28
CA LEU A 59 -1.10 0.68 -0.16
C LEU A 59 -2.48 0.19 -0.64
N LYS A 60 -3.22 -0.57 0.18
CA LYS A 60 -4.62 -0.91 -0.11
C LYS A 60 -5.50 0.35 -0.13
N THR A 61 -5.33 1.23 0.85
CA THR A 61 -6.07 2.50 0.92
C THR A 61 -5.80 3.40 -0.28
N ILE A 62 -4.55 3.48 -0.74
CA ILE A 62 -4.19 4.16 -1.99
C ILE A 62 -4.95 3.56 -3.18
N LEU A 63 -5.00 2.22 -3.30
CA LEU A 63 -5.76 1.58 -4.37
C LEU A 63 -7.25 1.94 -4.32
N LEU A 64 -7.88 1.83 -3.15
CA LEU A 64 -9.30 2.12 -3.00
C LEU A 64 -9.63 3.56 -3.39
N TRP A 65 -8.88 4.54 -2.91
CA TRP A 65 -9.04 5.94 -3.33
C TRP A 65 -8.73 6.15 -4.82
N CYS A 66 -7.76 5.43 -5.35
CA CYS A 66 -7.42 5.52 -6.76
C CYS A 66 -8.56 5.01 -7.65
N CYS A 67 -9.30 3.98 -7.23
CA CYS A 67 -10.48 3.49 -7.93
C CYS A 67 -11.63 4.51 -7.94
N GLU A 68 -11.80 5.28 -6.86
CA GLU A 68 -12.79 6.37 -6.81
C GLU A 68 -12.41 7.55 -7.72
N ILE A 69 -11.11 7.90 -7.74
CA ILE A 69 -10.61 9.02 -8.55
C ILE A 69 -10.58 8.68 -10.04
N TYR A 70 -10.25 7.44 -10.37
CA TYR A 70 -10.11 6.94 -11.74
C TYR A 70 -11.06 5.75 -12.00
N PRO A 71 -12.38 5.99 -12.10
CA PRO A 71 -13.35 4.91 -12.29
C PRO A 71 -13.31 4.28 -13.69
N GLN A 72 -12.70 4.96 -14.68
CA GLN A 72 -12.68 4.49 -16.07
C GLN A 72 -11.72 3.32 -16.24
N LYS A 73 -12.19 2.25 -16.91
CA LYS A 73 -11.39 1.07 -17.24
C LYS A 73 -10.08 1.42 -17.97
N SER A 74 -10.09 2.42 -18.85
CA SER A 74 -8.91 2.83 -19.65
C SER A 74 -7.68 3.19 -18.80
N GLN A 75 -7.86 3.60 -17.56
CA GLN A 75 -6.75 3.87 -16.63
C GLN A 75 -6.09 2.59 -16.11
N TRP A 76 -6.78 1.43 -16.25
CA TRP A 76 -6.41 0.16 -15.64
C TRP A 76 -6.16 -0.97 -16.66
N GLU A 77 -6.06 -0.63 -17.94
CA GLU A 77 -5.89 -1.62 -19.02
C GLU A 77 -4.53 -2.33 -18.97
N THR A 78 -3.49 -1.59 -18.61
CA THR A 78 -2.14 -2.15 -18.50
C THR A 78 -1.64 -2.08 -17.07
N ILE A 79 -0.71 -2.98 -16.71
CA ILE A 79 -0.08 -2.93 -15.39
C ILE A 79 0.74 -1.65 -15.22
N LEU A 80 1.35 -1.16 -16.28
CA LEU A 80 2.15 0.07 -16.23
C LEU A 80 1.27 1.29 -15.93
N SER A 81 0.18 1.48 -16.67
CA SER A 81 -0.77 2.58 -16.39
C SER A 81 -1.36 2.49 -14.99
N SER A 82 -1.67 1.28 -14.54
CA SER A 82 -2.23 1.03 -13.21
C SER A 82 -1.22 1.37 -12.09
N VAL A 83 0.04 0.94 -12.24
CA VAL A 83 1.11 1.29 -11.28
C VAL A 83 1.36 2.78 -11.25
N GLN A 84 1.41 3.43 -12.41
CA GLN A 84 1.59 4.88 -12.50
C GLN A 84 0.43 5.65 -11.85
N ALA A 85 -0.82 5.18 -11.97
CA ALA A 85 -1.96 5.77 -11.28
C ALA A 85 -1.80 5.69 -9.76
N LEU A 86 -1.40 4.51 -9.24
CA LEU A 86 -1.13 4.33 -7.80
C LEU A 86 0.03 5.22 -7.32
N LEU A 87 1.12 5.31 -8.09
CA LEU A 87 2.28 6.15 -7.75
C LEU A 87 1.91 7.64 -7.70
N ARG A 88 1.14 8.14 -8.66
CA ARG A 88 0.69 9.56 -8.65
C ARG A 88 -0.10 9.90 -7.39
N LEU A 89 -1.03 9.03 -6.99
CA LEU A 89 -1.79 9.24 -5.77
C LEU A 89 -0.91 9.09 -4.52
N LEU A 90 -0.03 8.10 -4.49
CA LEU A 90 0.93 7.93 -3.40
C LEU A 90 1.80 9.17 -3.21
N ILE A 91 2.42 9.68 -4.27
CA ILE A 91 3.22 10.93 -4.25
C ILE A 91 2.38 12.09 -3.72
N HIS A 92 1.16 12.27 -4.22
CA HIS A 92 0.27 13.32 -3.75
C HIS A 92 -0.01 13.23 -2.25
N THR A 93 -0.33 12.04 -1.75
CA THR A 93 -0.64 11.84 -0.32
C THR A 93 0.60 12.01 0.56
N LEU A 94 1.77 11.57 0.12
CA LEU A 94 3.05 11.75 0.81
C LEU A 94 3.42 13.24 0.89
N THR A 95 3.34 13.97 -0.22
CA THR A 95 3.59 15.42 -0.28
C THR A 95 2.67 16.19 0.66
N LYS A 96 1.39 15.82 0.69
CA LYS A 96 0.39 16.44 1.59
C LYS A 96 0.48 15.92 3.02
N ARG A 97 1.26 14.87 3.26
CA ARG A 97 1.34 14.16 4.56
C ARG A 97 -0.04 13.79 5.07
N ASN A 98 -0.93 13.43 4.16
CA ASN A 98 -2.31 13.12 4.45
C ASN A 98 -2.81 11.98 3.56
N LEU A 99 -3.06 10.83 4.18
CA LEU A 99 -3.76 9.71 3.57
C LEU A 99 -5.01 9.43 4.41
N PRO A 100 -6.19 9.89 3.99
CA PRO A 100 -7.42 9.63 4.71
C PRO A 100 -7.71 8.12 4.73
N HIS A 101 -8.09 7.59 5.88
CA HIS A 101 -8.59 6.24 5.99
C HIS A 101 -9.84 6.07 5.11
N TYR A 102 -9.93 4.99 4.33
CA TYR A 102 -10.98 4.85 3.32
C TYR A 102 -12.40 4.89 3.91
N PHE A 103 -12.63 4.22 5.04
CA PHE A 103 -13.95 4.18 5.70
C PHE A 103 -14.13 5.28 6.77
N LEU A 104 -13.05 5.89 7.26
CA LEU A 104 -13.07 6.93 8.29
C LEU A 104 -12.27 8.13 7.81
N ALA A 105 -12.82 8.90 6.88
CA ALA A 105 -12.12 9.96 6.17
C ALA A 105 -11.51 11.06 7.08
N SER A 106 -11.99 11.22 8.31
CA SER A 106 -11.42 12.13 9.32
C SER A 106 -10.09 11.62 9.89
N VAL A 107 -9.74 10.35 9.69
CA VAL A 107 -8.53 9.74 10.23
C VAL A 107 -7.43 9.78 9.17
N ASN A 108 -6.34 10.49 9.46
CA ASN A 108 -5.14 10.48 8.62
C ASN A 108 -4.24 9.30 9.00
N LEU A 109 -4.01 8.37 8.09
CA LEU A 109 -3.20 7.18 8.34
C LEU A 109 -1.73 7.51 8.60
N TYR A 110 -1.19 8.58 8.03
CA TYR A 110 0.18 9.00 8.30
C TYR A 110 0.37 9.60 9.69
N SER A 111 -0.66 10.16 10.32
CA SER A 111 -0.53 10.74 11.67
C SER A 111 -0.44 9.69 12.78
N ARG A 112 -0.86 8.43 12.53
CA ARG A 112 -0.76 7.34 13.53
C ARG A 112 0.67 6.91 13.79
N HIS A 113 1.55 7.01 12.81
CA HIS A 113 2.97 6.65 12.93
C HIS A 113 3.79 7.64 13.78
N TYR A 114 3.27 8.82 14.06
CA TYR A 114 3.96 9.83 14.87
C TYR A 114 3.87 9.61 16.39
N LYS A 115 3.06 8.64 16.86
CA LYS A 115 2.77 8.44 18.30
C LYS A 115 3.48 7.25 18.94
N THR A 116 4.21 6.45 18.20
CA THR A 116 5.00 5.36 18.79
C THR A 116 6.41 5.85 19.09
N ASP A 117 6.71 5.97 20.39
CA ASP A 117 7.94 6.56 20.95
C ASP A 117 9.26 5.86 20.57
N ASN A 118 9.24 4.78 19.80
CA ASN A 118 10.41 3.94 19.54
C ASN A 118 10.95 3.94 18.12
N ILE A 119 10.32 4.61 17.17
CA ILE A 119 10.87 4.71 15.82
C ILE A 119 10.85 6.17 15.42
N ILE A 120 12.04 6.66 15.06
CA ILE A 120 12.26 8.00 14.54
C ILE A 120 11.53 8.14 13.20
N TYR A 121 10.20 8.20 13.25
CA TYR A 121 9.39 8.63 12.11
C TYR A 121 9.57 10.13 11.94
N ARG A 122 10.69 10.43 11.31
CA ARG A 122 10.98 11.79 10.92
C ARG A 122 10.05 12.16 9.76
N PRO A 123 9.62 13.41 9.69
CA PRO A 123 9.10 14.00 8.45
C PRO A 123 9.94 13.62 7.22
N LEU A 124 11.24 13.45 7.41
CA LEU A 124 12.21 12.98 6.43
C LEU A 124 11.85 11.62 5.77
N GLY A 125 11.23 10.69 6.48
CA GLY A 125 10.89 9.38 5.93
C GLY A 125 9.83 9.44 4.84
N LEU A 126 8.79 10.28 5.02
CA LEU A 126 7.78 10.50 3.98
C LEU A 126 8.36 11.22 2.77
N ASP A 127 9.30 12.16 2.99
CA ASP A 127 9.95 12.91 1.91
C ASP A 127 10.85 12.00 1.08
N VAL A 128 11.60 11.09 1.72
CA VAL A 128 12.42 10.09 1.03
C VAL A 128 11.56 9.14 0.21
N LEU A 129 10.46 8.63 0.77
CA LEU A 129 9.55 7.76 0.01
C LEU A 129 8.84 8.50 -1.12
N CYS A 130 8.54 9.79 -0.94
CA CYS A 130 8.00 10.62 -2.00
C CYS A 130 8.99 10.68 -3.17
N HIS A 131 10.25 10.94 -2.88
CA HIS A 131 11.31 10.96 -3.89
C HIS A 131 11.48 9.61 -4.60
N GLU A 132 11.51 8.50 -3.86
CA GLU A 132 11.58 7.15 -4.44
C GLU A 132 10.38 6.84 -5.36
N ALA A 133 9.18 7.23 -4.95
CA ALA A 133 7.98 7.07 -5.76
C ALA A 133 8.04 7.95 -7.04
N GLU A 134 8.61 9.15 -6.97
CA GLU A 134 8.84 10.03 -8.12
C GLU A 134 9.86 9.43 -9.09
N VAL A 135 10.97 8.90 -8.58
CA VAL A 135 11.99 8.19 -9.39
C VAL A 135 11.36 6.98 -10.10
N MET A 136 10.58 6.18 -9.37
CA MET A 136 9.88 5.05 -9.95
C MET A 136 8.83 5.49 -10.99
N LEU A 137 8.12 6.60 -10.77
CA LEU A 137 7.13 7.11 -11.72
C LEU A 137 7.78 7.63 -13.00
N ALA A 138 8.95 8.26 -12.89
CA ALA A 138 9.69 8.83 -14.03
C ALA A 138 10.10 7.74 -15.04
N ASP A 139 10.57 6.59 -14.55
CA ASP A 139 10.88 5.42 -15.39
C ASP A 139 10.58 4.13 -14.62
N THR A 140 9.29 3.74 -14.64
CA THR A 140 8.80 2.57 -13.89
C THR A 140 9.48 1.29 -14.35
N VAL A 141 9.72 1.13 -15.64
CA VAL A 141 10.33 -0.10 -16.20
C VAL A 141 11.77 -0.22 -15.73
N ARG A 142 12.58 0.81 -15.92
CA ARG A 142 13.98 0.83 -15.49
C ARG A 142 14.11 0.70 -13.97
N TYR A 143 13.22 1.32 -13.21
CA TYR A 143 13.21 1.19 -11.75
C TYR A 143 13.00 -0.25 -11.30
N LEU A 144 12.12 -0.99 -11.98
CA LEU A 144 11.82 -2.39 -11.65
C LEU A 144 12.89 -3.36 -12.15
N MET A 145 13.52 -3.06 -13.30
CA MET A 145 14.44 -3.92 -14.02
C MET A 145 15.75 -3.17 -14.37
N PRO A 146 16.57 -2.82 -13.36
CA PRO A 146 17.76 -1.98 -13.57
C PRO A 146 18.81 -2.63 -14.47
N ASP A 147 18.84 -3.96 -14.56
CA ASP A 147 19.81 -4.74 -15.32
C ASP A 147 19.35 -5.06 -16.76
N CYS A 148 18.14 -4.64 -17.13
CA CYS A 148 17.65 -4.79 -18.51
C CYS A 148 18.14 -3.62 -19.35
N GLU A 149 18.93 -3.90 -20.39
CA GLU A 149 19.30 -2.90 -21.38
C GLU A 149 18.05 -2.34 -22.07
N PRO A 150 17.99 -1.01 -22.37
CA PRO A 150 16.80 -0.33 -22.86
C PRO A 150 16.38 -0.69 -24.31
N GLN A 151 16.72 -1.86 -24.80
CA GLN A 151 16.44 -2.28 -26.19
C GLN A 151 15.10 -2.96 -26.42
N HIS A 152 14.32 -3.23 -25.36
CA HIS A 152 12.99 -3.79 -25.54
C HIS A 152 11.95 -2.99 -24.72
N ASP A 153 10.85 -2.68 -25.38
CA ASP A 153 9.56 -2.46 -24.71
C ASP A 153 9.30 -3.70 -23.85
N GLY A 154 9.82 -3.69 -22.62
CA GLY A 154 9.77 -4.84 -21.71
C GLY A 154 8.33 -5.32 -21.62
N THR A 155 8.05 -6.46 -22.21
CA THR A 155 6.68 -6.96 -22.26
C THR A 155 6.21 -7.25 -20.83
N TYR A 156 4.93 -7.08 -20.59
CA TYR A 156 4.28 -7.49 -19.34
C TYR A 156 4.74 -8.90 -18.88
N GLU A 157 4.97 -9.79 -19.84
CA GLU A 157 5.39 -11.17 -19.62
C GLU A 157 6.81 -11.26 -19.04
N GLU A 158 7.76 -10.48 -19.53
CA GLU A 158 9.13 -10.41 -19.01
C GLU A 158 9.16 -9.84 -17.59
N MET A 159 8.39 -8.79 -17.33
CA MET A 159 8.27 -8.21 -15.99
C MET A 159 7.62 -9.20 -15.01
N MET A 160 6.59 -9.94 -15.45
CA MET A 160 5.92 -10.94 -14.62
C MET A 160 6.79 -12.19 -14.42
N ALA A 161 7.62 -12.56 -15.39
CA ALA A 161 8.60 -13.63 -15.26
C ALA A 161 9.68 -13.28 -14.23
N ALA A 162 10.25 -12.08 -14.32
CA ALA A 162 11.21 -11.57 -13.34
C ALA A 162 10.64 -11.49 -11.91
N LEU A 163 9.39 -11.03 -11.78
CA LEU A 163 8.68 -11.02 -10.50
C LEU A 163 8.42 -12.43 -9.95
N LYS A 164 8.14 -13.40 -10.81
CA LYS A 164 7.93 -14.78 -10.41
C LYS A 164 9.22 -15.41 -9.93
N GLU A 165 10.30 -15.24 -10.66
CA GLU A 165 11.63 -15.72 -10.30
C GLU A 165 12.11 -15.12 -8.97
N PHE A 166 11.98 -13.82 -8.82
CA PHE A 166 12.32 -13.15 -7.56
C PHE A 166 11.51 -13.69 -6.38
N LYS A 167 10.19 -13.89 -6.54
CA LYS A 167 9.33 -14.45 -5.48
C LYS A 167 9.75 -15.86 -5.06
N GLU A 168 10.14 -16.71 -6.00
CA GLU A 168 10.60 -18.06 -5.67
C GLU A 168 11.94 -18.01 -4.93
N ASN A 169 12.86 -17.16 -5.35
CA ASN A 169 14.17 -16.98 -4.72
C ASN A 169 14.09 -16.41 -3.28
N HIS A 170 13.09 -15.55 -3.01
CA HIS A 170 12.92 -14.87 -1.71
C HIS A 170 11.69 -15.33 -0.93
N LYS A 171 11.20 -16.52 -1.19
CA LYS A 171 9.93 -17.04 -0.61
C LYS A 171 9.91 -17.10 0.93
N LYS A 172 11.07 -17.35 1.56
CA LYS A 172 11.19 -17.38 3.02
C LYS A 172 11.11 -15.97 3.60
N ASP A 173 11.86 -15.05 3.00
CA ASP A 173 11.95 -13.65 3.45
C ASP A 173 10.60 -12.95 3.29
N LEU A 174 9.91 -13.21 2.18
CA LEU A 174 8.56 -12.69 1.92
C LEU A 174 7.50 -13.23 2.90
N LYS A 175 7.64 -14.46 3.37
CA LYS A 175 6.74 -15.01 4.41
C LYS A 175 6.97 -14.34 5.76
N GLU A 176 8.23 -14.13 6.13
CA GLU A 176 8.61 -13.50 7.39
C GLU A 176 8.15 -12.03 7.41
N LEU A 177 8.40 -11.30 6.33
CA LEU A 177 7.96 -9.91 6.18
C LEU A 177 6.43 -9.78 6.24
N LYS A 178 5.70 -10.70 5.60
CA LYS A 178 4.25 -10.71 5.68
C LYS A 178 3.74 -10.98 7.09
N ARG A 179 4.40 -11.87 7.84
CA ARG A 179 4.06 -12.14 9.24
C ARG A 179 4.26 -10.88 10.09
N MET A 180 5.39 -10.20 9.93
CA MET A 180 5.66 -8.94 10.63
C MET A 180 4.66 -7.84 10.29
N GLU A 181 4.25 -7.72 9.02
CA GLU A 181 3.19 -6.77 8.62
C GLU A 181 1.85 -7.08 9.28
N ASP A 182 1.47 -8.36 9.32
CA ASP A 182 0.22 -8.80 9.93
C ASP A 182 0.25 -8.54 11.45
N GLU A 183 1.36 -8.83 12.14
CA GLU A 183 1.55 -8.54 13.57
C GLU A 183 1.46 -7.03 13.86
N HIS A 184 2.15 -6.18 13.11
CA HIS A 184 2.07 -4.72 13.26
C HIS A 184 0.69 -4.14 12.93
N MET A 185 -0.04 -4.77 12.02
CA MET A 185 -1.41 -4.35 11.71
C MET A 185 -2.35 -4.63 12.90
N TYR A 186 -2.18 -5.74 13.62
CA TYR A 186 -2.96 -6.05 14.82
C TYR A 186 -2.64 -5.08 15.98
N GLU A 187 -1.38 -4.80 16.24
CA GLU A 187 -0.97 -3.82 17.27
C GLU A 187 -1.52 -2.42 16.99
N SER A 188 -1.47 -1.97 15.74
CA SER A 188 -1.97 -0.64 15.36
C SER A 188 -3.50 -0.53 15.48
N VAL A 189 -4.23 -1.62 15.30
CA VAL A 189 -5.68 -1.67 15.50
C VAL A 189 -6.03 -1.63 17.00
N GLU A 190 -5.30 -2.37 17.85
CA GLU A 190 -5.52 -2.38 19.30
C GLU A 190 -5.26 -1.00 19.94
N ILE A 191 -4.21 -0.31 19.50
CA ILE A 191 -3.90 1.05 19.98
C ILE A 191 -4.99 2.05 19.56
N ALA A 192 -5.55 1.90 18.36
CA ALA A 192 -6.61 2.78 17.88
C ALA A 192 -7.90 2.64 18.71
N GLU A 193 -8.28 1.42 19.05
CA GLU A 193 -9.45 1.14 19.90
C GLU A 193 -9.27 1.64 21.34
N ALA A 194 -8.05 1.53 21.87
CA ALA A 194 -7.74 2.03 23.22
C ALA A 194 -7.78 3.56 23.33
N VAL A 195 -7.58 4.28 22.24
CA VAL A 195 -7.66 5.76 22.21
C VAL A 195 -9.10 6.23 22.07
N GLU A 196 -9.93 5.56 21.27
CA GLU A 196 -11.36 5.88 21.12
C GLU A 196 -12.15 5.56 22.40
N ALA A 197 -11.77 4.53 23.15
CA ALA A 197 -12.41 4.17 24.42
C ALA A 197 -12.13 5.18 25.57
N LYS A 198 -11.18 6.10 25.40
CA LYS A 198 -10.78 7.11 26.40
C LYS A 198 -11.22 8.54 26.04
N SER A 199 -11.91 8.70 24.91
CA SER A 199 -12.48 9.97 24.45
C SER A 199 -13.97 10.03 24.69
#